data_3532e0ea2559d5b6488676cd7788eae4
#
_entry.id   3532e0ea2559d5b6488676cd7788eae4
#
_cell.length_a   1.000
_cell.length_b   1.000
_cell.length_c   1.000
_cell.angle_alpha   90.00
_cell.angle_beta   90.00
_cell.angle_gamma   90.00
#
_symmetry.space_group_name_H-M   'P 1'
#
loop_
_entity.id
_entity.type
_entity.pdbx_description
1 polymer ?
#
loop_
_entity_poly.entity_id
_entity_poly.type
_entity_poly.pdbx_seq_one_letter_code
_entity_poly.pdbx_strand_id
1 'polypeptide(L)'
;PYYHTRLVGLLVKLGMALTGDINFGVALFHGFQILLLATAFGYTIMTLYQIGVPGWGLGLAFFVYALLPYNIVYSITLWKDVPFGASALLLAAAFYRLLKSMGKSRKWDYAAFTAGALGLALMRTNGWYALLIAAVLLAIVLRKERKRLTVVLLAVLALSWVMIGPVLTILKVPGTDLVEAFAVPMQQIARVAANNRALTQEQQALLSEIFLMDKLGEVYDPQTVDPVK
;
A
#
# COMPACT_ATOMS: atom_id res chain seq x y z
N PRO A 1 7.49 -0.19 4.96
CA PRO A 1 6.31 -0.93 5.43
C PRO A 1 6.70 -2.31 5.91
N TYR A 2 6.75 -2.46 7.23
CA TYR A 2 7.28 -3.63 7.92
C TYR A 2 6.64 -4.95 7.45
N TYR A 3 5.30 -5.00 7.36
CA TYR A 3 4.59 -6.25 7.05
C TYR A 3 4.85 -6.75 5.63
N HIS A 4 4.96 -5.86 4.66
CA HIS A 4 5.38 -6.23 3.31
C HIS A 4 6.79 -6.84 3.32
N THR A 5 7.76 -6.17 3.93
CA THR A 5 9.15 -6.66 4.01
C THR A 5 9.24 -8.00 4.76
N ARG A 6 8.44 -8.17 5.82
CA ARG A 6 8.38 -9.46 6.55
C ARG A 6 7.76 -10.57 5.70
N LEU A 7 6.72 -10.28 4.95
CA LEU A 7 6.10 -11.26 4.04
C LEU A 7 7.10 -11.73 2.98
N VAL A 8 7.79 -10.78 2.32
CA VAL A 8 8.87 -11.10 1.38
C VAL A 8 9.92 -11.97 2.06
N GLY A 9 10.45 -11.53 3.21
CA GLY A 9 11.48 -12.27 3.93
C GLY A 9 11.07 -13.65 4.37
N LEU A 10 9.80 -13.85 4.78
CA LEU A 10 9.28 -15.17 5.14
C LEU A 10 9.20 -16.12 3.95
N LEU A 11 8.69 -15.64 2.81
CA LEU A 11 8.57 -16.45 1.59
C LEU A 11 9.95 -16.78 1.00
N VAL A 12 10.89 -15.83 1.04
CA VAL A 12 12.27 -16.07 0.62
C VAL A 12 12.94 -17.12 1.53
N LYS A 13 12.81 -17.00 2.86
CA LYS A 13 13.33 -18.01 3.79
C LYS A 13 12.70 -19.38 3.57
N LEU A 14 11.40 -19.44 3.32
CA LEU A 14 10.71 -20.69 3.02
C LEU A 14 11.26 -21.32 1.74
N GLY A 15 11.42 -20.56 0.69
CA GLY A 15 11.98 -21.04 -0.58
C GLY A 15 13.40 -21.55 -0.44
N MET A 16 14.24 -20.79 0.28
CA MET A 16 15.61 -21.24 0.60
C MET A 16 15.63 -22.53 1.44
N ALA A 17 14.72 -22.67 2.39
CA ALA A 17 14.63 -23.89 3.21
C ALA A 17 14.21 -25.12 2.39
N LEU A 18 13.41 -24.93 1.34
CA LEU A 18 12.91 -26.01 0.48
C LEU A 18 13.90 -26.43 -0.60
N THR A 19 14.64 -25.49 -1.18
CA THR A 19 15.47 -25.74 -2.39
C THR A 19 16.93 -25.32 -2.26
N GLY A 20 17.29 -24.54 -1.22
CA GLY A 20 18.62 -23.92 -1.11
C GLY A 20 18.83 -22.72 -2.03
N ASP A 21 17.83 -22.34 -2.86
CA ASP A 21 17.94 -21.25 -3.85
C ASP A 21 17.09 -20.04 -3.45
N ILE A 22 17.73 -18.88 -3.39
CA ILE A 22 17.07 -17.59 -3.11
C ILE A 22 16.10 -17.20 -4.22
N ASN A 23 16.38 -17.56 -5.48
CA ASN A 23 15.51 -17.23 -6.62
C ASN A 23 14.17 -17.96 -6.49
N PHE A 24 14.18 -19.19 -5.99
CA PHE A 24 12.93 -19.90 -5.72
C PHE A 24 12.11 -19.20 -4.62
N GLY A 25 12.78 -18.69 -3.59
CA GLY A 25 12.13 -17.89 -2.55
C GLY A 25 11.47 -16.61 -3.09
N VAL A 26 12.16 -15.91 -3.98
CA VAL A 26 11.62 -14.73 -4.68
C VAL A 26 10.45 -15.11 -5.58
N ALA A 27 10.54 -16.25 -6.28
CA ALA A 27 9.45 -16.77 -7.12
C ALA A 27 8.20 -17.11 -6.30
N LEU A 28 8.34 -17.60 -5.07
CA LEU A 28 7.20 -17.82 -4.15
C LEU A 28 6.48 -16.51 -3.82
N PHE A 29 7.23 -15.43 -3.58
CA PHE A 29 6.60 -14.12 -3.36
C PHE A 29 5.89 -13.61 -4.61
N HIS A 30 6.48 -13.75 -5.79
CA HIS A 30 5.82 -13.39 -7.06
C HIS A 30 4.57 -14.22 -7.28
N GLY A 31 4.60 -15.52 -7.02
CA GLY A 31 3.42 -16.38 -7.09
C GLY A 31 2.30 -15.92 -6.15
N PHE A 32 2.63 -15.58 -4.91
CA PHE A 32 1.68 -14.97 -3.97
C PHE A 32 1.09 -13.67 -4.52
N GLN A 33 1.92 -12.77 -5.05
CA GLN A 33 1.51 -11.48 -5.58
C GLN A 33 0.60 -11.62 -6.82
N ILE A 34 0.94 -12.54 -7.73
CA ILE A 34 0.12 -12.87 -8.91
C ILE A 34 -1.25 -13.40 -8.47
N LEU A 35 -1.31 -14.31 -7.50
CA LEU A 35 -2.56 -14.85 -6.98
C LEU A 35 -3.42 -13.76 -6.32
N LEU A 36 -2.80 -12.83 -5.59
CA LEU A 36 -3.49 -11.71 -4.98
C LEU A 36 -4.10 -10.77 -6.04
N LEU A 37 -3.32 -10.42 -7.08
CA LEU A 37 -3.79 -9.62 -8.22
C LEU A 37 -4.91 -10.33 -8.97
N ALA A 38 -4.74 -11.61 -9.31
CA ALA A 38 -5.74 -12.40 -10.02
C ALA A 38 -7.05 -12.49 -9.22
N THR A 39 -6.95 -12.62 -7.89
CA THR A 39 -8.11 -12.61 -6.99
C THR A 39 -8.83 -11.25 -7.03
N ALA A 40 -8.11 -10.14 -6.92
CA ALA A 40 -8.68 -8.80 -6.96
C ALA A 40 -9.32 -8.49 -8.32
N PHE A 41 -8.65 -8.83 -9.41
CA PHE A 41 -9.15 -8.64 -10.77
C PHE A 41 -10.37 -9.51 -11.06
N GLY A 42 -10.31 -10.81 -10.76
CA GLY A 42 -11.43 -11.75 -10.95
C GLY A 42 -12.65 -11.36 -10.12
N TYR A 43 -12.43 -10.94 -8.86
CA TYR A 43 -13.51 -10.46 -7.99
C TYR A 43 -14.15 -9.17 -8.54
N THR A 44 -13.34 -8.28 -9.12
CA THR A 44 -13.83 -7.05 -9.76
C THR A 44 -14.63 -7.36 -11.00
N ILE A 45 -14.15 -8.25 -11.90
CA ILE A 45 -14.89 -8.68 -13.09
C ILE A 45 -16.22 -9.32 -12.71
N MET A 46 -16.23 -10.19 -11.68
CA MET A 46 -17.47 -10.78 -11.16
C MET A 46 -18.43 -9.70 -10.61
N THR A 47 -17.89 -8.65 -10.01
CA THR A 47 -18.70 -7.51 -9.54
C THR A 47 -19.29 -6.75 -10.74
N LEU A 48 -18.50 -6.47 -11.77
CA LEU A 48 -18.94 -5.83 -13.01
C LEU A 48 -20.05 -6.64 -13.71
N TYR A 49 -19.90 -7.97 -13.79
CA TYR A 49 -20.93 -8.86 -14.30
C TYR A 49 -22.25 -8.72 -13.52
N GLN A 50 -22.18 -8.70 -12.19
CA GLN A 50 -23.38 -8.62 -11.35
C GLN A 50 -24.12 -7.27 -11.41
N ILE A 51 -23.44 -6.21 -11.80
CA ILE A 51 -24.06 -4.90 -12.04
C ILE A 51 -24.62 -4.73 -13.44
N GLY A 52 -24.48 -5.77 -14.28
CA GLY A 52 -25.05 -5.79 -15.62
C GLY A 52 -24.15 -5.21 -16.71
N VAL A 53 -22.83 -5.13 -16.49
CA VAL A 53 -21.90 -4.72 -17.54
C VAL A 53 -21.98 -5.74 -18.70
N PRO A 54 -22.14 -5.27 -19.94
CA PRO A 54 -22.27 -6.17 -21.11
C PRO A 54 -20.98 -6.96 -21.36
N GLY A 55 -21.12 -8.12 -22.02
CA GLY A 55 -20.00 -9.06 -22.23
C GLY A 55 -18.76 -8.46 -22.88
N TRP A 56 -18.92 -7.52 -23.81
CA TRP A 56 -17.79 -6.81 -24.42
C TRP A 56 -17.02 -5.96 -23.39
N GLY A 57 -17.73 -5.32 -22.44
CA GLY A 57 -17.10 -4.54 -21.36
C GLY A 57 -16.37 -5.43 -20.36
N LEU A 58 -16.91 -6.63 -20.06
CA LEU A 58 -16.21 -7.64 -19.25
C LEU A 58 -14.96 -8.16 -19.96
N GLY A 59 -15.05 -8.40 -21.27
CA GLY A 59 -13.90 -8.78 -22.09
C GLY A 59 -12.81 -7.73 -22.12
N LEU A 60 -13.19 -6.44 -22.23
CA LEU A 60 -12.26 -5.34 -22.17
C LEU A 60 -11.59 -5.26 -20.79
N ALA A 61 -12.35 -5.38 -19.70
CA ALA A 61 -11.80 -5.39 -18.34
C ALA A 61 -10.82 -6.55 -18.13
N PHE A 62 -11.17 -7.77 -18.62
CA PHE A 62 -10.28 -8.92 -18.60
C PHE A 62 -8.99 -8.66 -19.39
N PHE A 63 -9.09 -8.10 -20.60
CA PHE A 63 -7.95 -7.76 -21.43
C PHE A 63 -7.02 -6.77 -20.72
N VAL A 64 -7.57 -5.68 -20.16
CA VAL A 64 -6.81 -4.69 -19.40
C VAL A 64 -6.10 -5.31 -18.20
N TYR A 65 -6.79 -6.15 -17.43
CA TYR A 65 -6.20 -6.74 -16.21
C TYR A 65 -5.16 -7.82 -16.53
N ALA A 66 -5.41 -8.68 -17.52
CA ALA A 66 -4.57 -9.85 -17.80
C ALA A 66 -3.42 -9.54 -18.77
N LEU A 67 -3.62 -8.65 -19.73
CA LEU A 67 -2.70 -8.49 -20.87
C LEU A 67 -2.01 -7.11 -20.90
N LEU A 68 -2.41 -6.15 -20.09
CA LEU A 68 -1.70 -4.87 -20.07
C LEU A 68 -0.27 -5.09 -19.59
N PRO A 69 0.77 -4.73 -20.36
CA PRO A 69 2.17 -4.96 -20.00
C PRO A 69 2.54 -4.41 -18.62
N TYR A 70 1.93 -3.30 -18.23
CA TYR A 70 2.10 -2.70 -16.92
C TYR A 70 1.75 -3.68 -15.77
N ASN A 71 0.59 -4.36 -15.85
CA ASN A 71 0.17 -5.31 -14.83
C ASN A 71 1.10 -6.52 -14.78
N ILE A 72 1.59 -6.98 -15.95
CA ILE A 72 2.52 -8.10 -16.05
C ILE A 72 3.84 -7.74 -15.36
N VAL A 73 4.45 -6.59 -15.69
CA VAL A 73 5.70 -6.14 -15.08
C VAL A 73 5.54 -5.95 -13.57
N TYR A 74 4.47 -5.30 -13.13
CA TYR A 74 4.25 -5.08 -11.70
C TYR A 74 3.96 -6.37 -10.93
N SER A 75 3.40 -7.40 -11.57
CA SER A 75 3.15 -8.68 -10.90
C SER A 75 4.42 -9.40 -10.44
N ILE A 76 5.57 -9.07 -11.04
CA ILE A 76 6.88 -9.64 -10.72
C ILE A 76 7.85 -8.63 -10.08
N THR A 77 7.36 -7.52 -9.55
CA THR A 77 8.16 -6.56 -8.79
C THR A 77 7.98 -6.75 -7.29
N LEU A 78 9.04 -6.49 -6.50
CA LEU A 78 8.99 -6.56 -5.03
C LEU A 78 8.42 -5.28 -4.39
N TRP A 79 7.58 -4.54 -5.09
CA TRP A 79 7.04 -3.28 -4.61
C TRP A 79 5.81 -3.46 -3.74
N LYS A 80 5.85 -2.82 -2.58
CA LYS A 80 4.75 -2.75 -1.61
C LYS A 80 3.44 -2.20 -2.19
N ASP A 81 3.55 -1.40 -3.25
CA ASP A 81 2.40 -0.73 -3.86
C ASP A 81 1.52 -1.68 -4.67
N VAL A 82 2.08 -2.80 -5.12
CA VAL A 82 1.32 -3.83 -5.86
C VAL A 82 0.31 -4.54 -4.95
N PRO A 83 0.70 -5.17 -3.82
CA PRO A 83 -0.27 -5.75 -2.92
C PRO A 83 -1.19 -4.70 -2.27
N PHE A 84 -0.73 -3.46 -2.08
CA PHE A 84 -1.57 -2.35 -1.64
C PHE A 84 -2.67 -2.04 -2.66
N GLY A 85 -2.32 -1.88 -3.96
CA GLY A 85 -3.27 -1.62 -5.04
C GLY A 85 -4.28 -2.75 -5.23
N ALA A 86 -3.84 -4.00 -5.19
CA ALA A 86 -4.71 -5.17 -5.23
C ALA A 86 -5.71 -5.19 -4.06
N SER A 87 -5.23 -4.86 -2.86
CA SER A 87 -6.07 -4.75 -1.65
C SER A 87 -7.09 -3.62 -1.74
N ALA A 88 -6.70 -2.47 -2.29
CA ALA A 88 -7.59 -1.33 -2.52
C ALA A 88 -8.70 -1.68 -3.52
N LEU A 89 -8.36 -2.35 -4.62
CA LEU A 89 -9.32 -2.80 -5.62
C LEU A 89 -10.30 -3.82 -5.04
N LEU A 90 -9.78 -4.81 -4.31
CA LEU A 90 -10.60 -5.82 -3.64
C LEU A 90 -11.57 -5.19 -2.63
N LEU A 91 -11.07 -4.25 -1.82
CA LEU A 91 -11.85 -3.49 -0.86
C LEU A 91 -12.98 -2.71 -1.54
N ALA A 92 -12.67 -1.97 -2.61
CA ALA A 92 -13.65 -1.16 -3.34
C ALA A 92 -14.75 -2.03 -3.97
N ALA A 93 -14.39 -3.12 -4.63
CA ALA A 93 -15.34 -4.05 -5.24
C ALA A 93 -16.22 -4.74 -4.17
N ALA A 94 -15.62 -5.20 -3.06
CA ALA A 94 -16.35 -5.81 -1.97
C ALA A 94 -17.28 -4.81 -1.26
N PHE A 95 -16.82 -3.59 -1.05
CA PHE A 95 -17.61 -2.51 -0.49
C PHE A 95 -18.84 -2.21 -1.35
N TYR A 96 -18.65 -2.07 -2.66
CA TYR A 96 -19.76 -1.87 -3.59
C TYR A 96 -20.79 -2.99 -3.51
N ARG A 97 -20.36 -4.26 -3.50
CA ARG A 97 -21.25 -5.43 -3.37
C ARG A 97 -22.02 -5.42 -2.06
N LEU A 98 -21.34 -5.13 -0.95
CA LEU A 98 -21.97 -5.03 0.37
C LEU A 98 -23.00 -3.89 0.44
N LEU A 99 -22.75 -2.77 -0.24
CA LEU A 99 -23.71 -1.66 -0.34
C LEU A 99 -24.95 -2.06 -1.16
N LYS A 100 -24.74 -2.72 -2.30
CA LYS A 100 -25.83 -3.08 -3.22
C LYS A 100 -26.71 -4.23 -2.70
N SER A 101 -26.13 -5.14 -1.93
CA SER A 101 -26.82 -6.35 -1.47
C SER A 101 -27.92 -6.13 -0.43
N MET A 102 -28.04 -4.91 0.11
CA MET A 102 -29.09 -4.52 1.06
C MET A 102 -29.28 -5.54 2.23
N GLY A 103 -28.20 -6.10 2.75
CA GLY A 103 -28.22 -7.10 3.81
C GLY A 103 -28.30 -8.56 3.37
N LYS A 104 -28.42 -8.84 2.06
CA LYS A 104 -28.32 -10.19 1.47
C LYS A 104 -26.86 -10.53 1.05
N SER A 105 -25.87 -9.86 1.66
CA SER A 105 -24.46 -10.03 1.36
C SER A 105 -23.98 -11.44 1.75
N ARG A 106 -23.21 -12.03 0.87
CA ARG A 106 -22.59 -13.33 1.09
C ARG A 106 -21.43 -13.20 2.08
N LYS A 107 -21.16 -14.24 2.86
CA LYS A 107 -19.99 -14.28 3.77
C LYS A 107 -18.68 -13.92 3.06
N TRP A 108 -18.55 -14.31 1.81
CA TRP A 108 -17.37 -14.02 0.98
C TRP A 108 -17.17 -12.53 0.68
N ASP A 109 -18.26 -11.73 0.60
CA ASP A 109 -18.14 -10.29 0.38
C ASP A 109 -17.58 -9.61 1.64
N TYR A 110 -17.96 -10.06 2.84
CA TYR A 110 -17.34 -9.60 4.09
C TYR A 110 -15.88 -10.06 4.21
N ALA A 111 -15.58 -11.30 3.82
CA ALA A 111 -14.20 -11.80 3.82
C ALA A 111 -13.31 -10.99 2.87
N ALA A 112 -13.76 -10.73 1.64
CA ALA A 112 -13.05 -9.91 0.67
C ALA A 112 -12.87 -8.46 1.16
N PHE A 113 -13.91 -7.88 1.77
CA PHE A 113 -13.84 -6.55 2.39
C PHE A 113 -12.80 -6.49 3.50
N THR A 114 -12.84 -7.46 4.42
CA THR A 114 -11.89 -7.54 5.54
C THR A 114 -10.46 -7.75 5.05
N ALA A 115 -10.25 -8.67 4.11
CA ALA A 115 -8.93 -8.94 3.52
C ALA A 115 -8.38 -7.71 2.79
N GLY A 116 -9.22 -7.04 1.98
CA GLY A 116 -8.84 -5.82 1.29
C GLY A 116 -8.51 -4.67 2.26
N ALA A 117 -9.32 -4.50 3.31
CA ALA A 117 -9.09 -3.45 4.32
C ALA A 117 -7.81 -3.71 5.14
N LEU A 118 -7.56 -4.96 5.56
CA LEU A 118 -6.32 -5.33 6.26
C LEU A 118 -5.09 -5.16 5.36
N GLY A 119 -5.16 -5.63 4.12
CA GLY A 119 -4.07 -5.45 3.16
C GLY A 119 -3.79 -3.96 2.91
N LEU A 120 -4.82 -3.14 2.74
CA LEU A 120 -4.66 -1.70 2.58
C LEU A 120 -3.96 -1.07 3.81
N ALA A 121 -4.39 -1.42 5.03
CA ALA A 121 -3.83 -0.86 6.25
C ALA A 121 -2.38 -1.29 6.52
N LEU A 122 -2.03 -2.55 6.22
CA LEU A 122 -0.76 -3.14 6.62
C LEU A 122 0.34 -2.99 5.55
N MET A 123 -0.02 -2.87 4.28
CA MET A 123 0.97 -2.75 3.19
C MET A 123 1.56 -1.34 3.07
N ARG A 124 0.83 -0.30 3.46
CA ARG A 124 1.32 1.10 3.51
C ARG A 124 0.79 1.83 4.73
N THR A 125 1.62 2.68 5.31
CA THR A 125 1.27 3.54 6.47
C THR A 125 0.07 4.45 6.15
N ASN A 126 0.04 5.01 4.94
CA ASN A 126 -1.06 5.89 4.49
C ASN A 126 -2.39 5.15 4.32
N GLY A 127 -2.38 3.84 4.11
CA GLY A 127 -3.59 3.03 3.99
C GLY A 127 -4.43 3.00 5.26
N TRP A 128 -3.79 3.01 6.43
CA TRP A 128 -4.50 3.06 7.71
C TRP A 128 -5.27 4.38 7.88
N TYR A 129 -4.63 5.51 7.53
CA TYR A 129 -5.29 6.83 7.58
C TYR A 129 -6.45 6.91 6.59
N ALA A 130 -6.29 6.37 5.37
CA ALA A 130 -7.37 6.30 4.39
C ALA A 130 -8.58 5.50 4.91
N LEU A 131 -8.34 4.37 5.59
CA LEU A 131 -9.40 3.58 6.22
C LEU A 131 -10.06 4.31 7.39
N LEU A 132 -9.29 5.05 8.18
CA LEU A 132 -9.84 5.85 9.28
C LEU A 132 -10.80 6.93 8.74
N ILE A 133 -10.39 7.66 7.72
CA ILE A 133 -11.25 8.66 7.06
C ILE A 133 -12.49 7.97 6.48
N ALA A 134 -12.34 6.84 5.78
CA ALA A 134 -13.46 6.08 5.25
C ALA A 134 -14.42 5.62 6.34
N ALA A 135 -13.92 5.19 7.51
CA ALA A 135 -14.76 4.77 8.65
C ALA A 135 -15.60 5.94 9.19
N VAL A 136 -15.01 7.12 9.33
CA VAL A 136 -15.73 8.33 9.76
C VAL A 136 -16.82 8.70 8.77
N LEU A 137 -16.48 8.75 7.47
CA LEU A 137 -17.44 9.07 6.41
C LEU A 137 -18.59 8.05 6.37
N LEU A 138 -18.27 6.74 6.49
CA LEU A 138 -19.29 5.68 6.52
C LEU A 138 -20.19 5.78 7.75
N ALA A 139 -19.64 6.11 8.91
CA ALA A 139 -20.43 6.31 10.13
C ALA A 139 -21.42 7.46 9.98
N ILE A 140 -21.03 8.54 9.27
CA ILE A 140 -21.89 9.71 9.01
C ILE A 140 -22.96 9.38 7.96
N VAL A 141 -22.55 8.79 6.83
CA VAL A 141 -23.43 8.60 5.66
C VAL A 141 -24.36 7.42 5.81
N LEU A 142 -23.87 6.29 6.33
CA LEU A 142 -24.65 5.04 6.35
C LEU A 142 -25.46 4.83 7.63
N ARG A 143 -25.31 5.65 8.64
CA ARG A 143 -26.05 5.62 9.91
C ARG A 143 -26.49 4.19 10.34
N LYS A 144 -27.81 3.99 10.62
CA LYS A 144 -28.35 2.74 11.21
C LYS A 144 -28.34 1.53 10.25
N GLU A 145 -28.40 1.75 8.94
CA GLU A 145 -28.67 0.67 7.98
C GLU A 145 -27.48 -0.25 7.71
N ARG A 146 -26.25 0.16 8.06
CA ARG A 146 -25.01 -0.54 7.74
C ARG A 146 -24.13 -0.84 8.96
N LYS A 147 -24.77 -1.03 10.13
CA LYS A 147 -24.06 -1.34 11.38
C LYS A 147 -22.97 -2.41 11.25
N ARG A 148 -23.25 -3.51 10.54
CA ARG A 148 -22.28 -4.61 10.36
C ARG A 148 -21.02 -4.15 9.64
N LEU A 149 -21.19 -3.38 8.57
CA LEU A 149 -20.05 -2.89 7.78
C LEU A 149 -19.18 -1.95 8.61
N THR A 150 -19.79 -1.03 9.35
CA THR A 150 -19.08 -0.13 10.26
C THR A 150 -18.34 -0.92 11.36
N VAL A 151 -19.00 -1.92 11.97
CA VAL A 151 -18.36 -2.77 12.99
C VAL A 151 -17.16 -3.52 12.44
N VAL A 152 -17.28 -4.12 11.24
CA VAL A 152 -16.17 -4.83 10.60
C VAL A 152 -15.02 -3.86 10.32
N LEU A 153 -15.32 -2.66 9.80
CA LEU A 153 -14.29 -1.66 9.51
C LEU A 153 -13.58 -1.17 10.78
N LEU A 154 -14.36 -0.90 11.85
CA LEU A 154 -13.79 -0.54 13.15
C LEU A 154 -12.92 -1.66 13.74
N ALA A 155 -13.36 -2.92 13.61
CA ALA A 155 -12.59 -4.07 14.05
C ALA A 155 -11.26 -4.20 13.26
N VAL A 156 -11.29 -3.97 11.94
CA VAL A 156 -10.08 -3.95 11.10
C VAL A 156 -9.16 -2.81 11.51
N LEU A 157 -9.70 -1.61 11.76
CA LEU A 157 -8.92 -0.46 12.23
C LEU A 157 -8.27 -0.73 13.58
N ALA A 158 -9.02 -1.29 14.54
CA ALA A 158 -8.49 -1.65 15.84
C ALA A 158 -7.40 -2.72 15.75
N LEU A 159 -7.63 -3.77 14.96
CA LEU A 159 -6.64 -4.83 14.73
C LEU A 159 -5.37 -4.29 14.06
N SER A 160 -5.52 -3.50 13.01
CA SER A 160 -4.38 -2.92 12.31
C SER A 160 -3.63 -1.91 13.18
N TRP A 161 -4.32 -1.15 14.03
CA TRP A 161 -3.69 -0.26 15.01
C TRP A 161 -2.82 -1.06 16.02
N VAL A 162 -3.36 -2.17 16.54
CA VAL A 162 -2.59 -3.06 17.43
C VAL A 162 -1.37 -3.63 16.72
N MET A 163 -1.52 -4.03 15.46
CA MET A 163 -0.40 -4.56 14.66
C MET A 163 0.65 -3.49 14.37
N ILE A 164 0.26 -2.29 13.99
CA ILE A 164 1.19 -1.21 13.60
C ILE A 164 1.84 -0.55 14.83
N GLY A 165 1.14 -0.43 15.94
CA GLY A 165 1.65 0.16 17.17
C GLY A 165 2.25 -0.87 18.13
N PRO A 166 1.46 -1.46 19.05
CA PRO A 166 1.96 -2.33 20.10
C PRO A 166 2.82 -3.50 19.62
N VAL A 167 2.39 -4.19 18.55
CA VAL A 167 3.14 -5.35 18.04
C VAL A 167 4.52 -4.94 17.51
N LEU A 168 4.62 -3.85 16.75
CA LEU A 168 5.92 -3.38 16.25
C LEU A 168 6.82 -2.88 17.38
N THR A 169 6.24 -2.25 18.41
CA THR A 169 6.99 -1.82 19.60
C THR A 169 7.57 -3.02 20.36
N ILE A 170 6.77 -4.07 20.59
CA ILE A 170 7.23 -5.31 21.24
C ILE A 170 8.32 -5.99 20.41
N LEU A 171 8.21 -5.98 19.08
CA LEU A 171 9.20 -6.53 18.17
C LEU A 171 10.44 -5.64 17.99
N LYS A 172 10.50 -4.50 18.70
CA LYS A 172 11.59 -3.51 18.63
C LYS A 172 11.90 -3.07 17.20
N VAL A 173 10.85 -2.93 16.38
CA VAL A 173 10.99 -2.42 15.02
C VAL A 173 11.20 -0.92 15.10
N PRO A 174 12.29 -0.38 14.50
CA PRO A 174 12.49 1.06 14.48
C PRO A 174 11.32 1.75 13.78
N GLY A 175 10.88 2.88 14.32
CA GLY A 175 9.86 3.72 13.71
C GLY A 175 10.29 4.22 12.34
N THR A 176 9.35 4.78 11.58
CA THR A 176 9.68 5.49 10.34
C THR A 176 10.51 6.72 10.72
N ASP A 177 11.67 6.87 10.10
CA ASP A 177 12.52 8.02 10.30
C ASP A 177 11.74 9.31 9.94
N LEU A 178 11.89 10.36 10.76
CA LEU A 178 11.29 11.67 10.48
C LEU A 178 11.76 12.23 9.13
N VAL A 179 12.97 11.89 8.72
CA VAL A 179 13.55 12.25 7.43
C VAL A 179 12.66 11.80 6.26
N GLU A 180 12.00 10.64 6.37
CA GLU A 180 11.06 10.16 5.35
C GLU A 180 9.82 11.06 5.23
N ALA A 181 9.33 11.63 6.33
CA ALA A 181 8.19 12.54 6.33
C ALA A 181 8.56 13.91 5.72
N PHE A 182 9.82 14.30 5.83
CA PHE A 182 10.35 15.56 5.31
C PHE A 182 11.03 15.42 3.94
N ALA A 183 10.88 14.30 3.24
CA ALA A 183 11.54 14.05 1.97
C ALA A 183 11.34 15.20 0.94
N VAL A 184 10.13 15.73 0.79
CA VAL A 184 9.85 16.82 -0.15
C VAL A 184 10.48 18.16 0.28
N PRO A 185 10.29 18.64 1.52
CA PRO A 185 11.02 19.82 2.01
C PRO A 185 12.54 19.68 1.90
N MET A 186 13.11 18.52 2.28
CA MET A 186 14.55 18.28 2.18
C MET A 186 15.05 18.38 0.74
N GLN A 187 14.32 17.77 -0.21
CA GLN A 187 14.66 17.86 -1.64
C GLN A 187 14.60 19.30 -2.16
N GLN A 188 13.62 20.09 -1.72
CA GLN A 188 13.51 21.49 -2.10
C GLN A 188 14.67 22.34 -1.53
N ILE A 189 15.02 22.14 -0.28
CA ILE A 189 16.14 22.82 0.36
C ILE A 189 17.46 22.42 -0.28
N ALA A 190 17.68 21.12 -0.50
CA ALA A 190 18.86 20.59 -1.16
C ALA A 190 19.03 21.16 -2.57
N ARG A 191 17.93 21.31 -3.33
CA ARG A 191 17.94 21.95 -4.64
C ARG A 191 18.42 23.40 -4.59
N VAL A 192 17.97 24.17 -3.62
CA VAL A 192 18.39 25.58 -3.46
C VAL A 192 19.86 25.66 -3.10
N ALA A 193 20.31 24.82 -2.16
CA ALA A 193 21.69 24.79 -1.71
C ALA A 193 22.65 24.27 -2.80
N ALA A 194 22.31 23.19 -3.51
CA ALA A 194 23.14 22.63 -4.58
C ALA A 194 23.30 23.56 -5.81
N ASN A 195 22.32 24.42 -6.06
CA ASN A 195 22.40 25.38 -7.18
C ASN A 195 23.12 26.70 -6.83
N ASN A 196 23.90 26.76 -5.75
CA ASN A 196 24.70 27.89 -5.32
C ASN A 196 23.91 29.24 -5.32
N ARG A 197 22.61 29.20 -5.02
CA ARG A 197 21.86 30.43 -4.84
C ARG A 197 22.38 31.12 -3.58
N ALA A 198 22.50 32.44 -3.62
CA ALA A 198 23.01 33.24 -2.53
C ALA A 198 22.22 32.98 -1.24
N LEU A 199 22.75 32.11 -0.40
CA LEU A 199 22.25 31.87 0.95
C LEU A 199 22.91 32.90 1.88
N THR A 200 22.14 33.42 2.82
CA THR A 200 22.72 34.25 3.89
C THR A 200 23.59 33.37 4.81
N GLN A 201 24.52 34.02 5.55
CA GLN A 201 25.38 33.29 6.50
C GLN A 201 24.55 32.53 7.55
N GLU A 202 23.44 33.11 8.00
CA GLU A 202 22.52 32.47 8.93
C GLU A 202 21.86 31.23 8.34
N GLN A 203 21.42 31.30 7.07
CA GLN A 203 20.84 30.15 6.35
C GLN A 203 21.88 29.05 6.12
N GLN A 204 23.13 29.40 5.79
CA GLN A 204 24.20 28.42 5.64
C GLN A 204 24.51 27.72 6.98
N ALA A 205 24.52 28.45 8.09
CA ALA A 205 24.75 27.89 9.42
C ALA A 205 23.66 26.88 9.78
N LEU A 206 22.37 27.23 9.59
CA LEU A 206 21.23 26.33 9.84
C LEU A 206 21.26 25.11 8.93
N LEU A 207 21.59 25.26 7.66
CA LEU A 207 21.62 24.14 6.71
C LEU A 207 22.80 23.21 6.98
N SER A 208 23.93 23.71 7.48
CA SER A 208 25.08 22.89 7.85
C SER A 208 24.82 21.96 9.04
N GLU A 209 23.78 22.23 9.85
CA GLU A 209 23.34 21.31 10.91
C GLU A 209 22.56 20.10 10.37
N ILE A 210 21.99 20.22 9.17
CA ILE A 210 21.12 19.21 8.56
C ILE A 210 21.84 18.47 7.42
N PHE A 211 22.62 19.19 6.63
CA PHE A 211 23.27 18.69 5.41
C PHE A 211 24.78 18.83 5.46
N LEU A 212 25.48 17.88 4.86
CA LEU A 212 26.90 18.03 4.54
C LEU A 212 27.03 18.94 3.30
N MET A 213 27.04 20.27 3.54
CA MET A 213 26.97 21.30 2.50
C MET A 213 28.05 21.12 1.42
N ASP A 214 29.25 20.70 1.80
CA ASP A 214 30.38 20.49 0.87
C ASP A 214 30.12 19.39 -0.14
N LYS A 215 29.30 18.39 0.20
CA LYS A 215 28.98 17.24 -0.67
C LYS A 215 27.62 17.36 -1.33
N LEU A 216 26.79 18.31 -0.90
CA LEU A 216 25.41 18.39 -1.35
C LEU A 216 25.28 18.59 -2.86
N GLY A 217 26.19 19.37 -3.47
CA GLY A 217 26.21 19.59 -4.92
C GLY A 217 26.55 18.34 -5.74
N GLU A 218 27.30 17.40 -5.15
CA GLU A 218 27.72 16.15 -5.81
C GLU A 218 26.65 15.06 -5.67
N VAL A 219 25.97 15.02 -4.52
CA VAL A 219 24.99 13.95 -4.21
C VAL A 219 23.55 14.32 -4.55
N TYR A 220 23.29 15.60 -4.82
CA TYR A 220 21.94 16.05 -5.15
C TYR A 220 21.44 15.46 -6.46
N ASP A 221 20.33 14.70 -6.39
CA ASP A 221 19.61 14.18 -7.55
C ASP A 221 18.18 14.76 -7.56
N PRO A 222 17.76 15.46 -8.63
CA PRO A 222 16.40 16.01 -8.70
C PRO A 222 15.28 14.95 -8.75
N GLN A 223 15.62 13.69 -9.03
CA GLN A 223 14.65 12.59 -9.16
C GLN A 223 14.45 11.81 -7.87
N THR A 224 15.41 11.84 -6.95
CA THR A 224 15.34 11.09 -5.70
C THR A 224 15.88 11.91 -4.52
N VAL A 225 15.28 11.73 -3.35
CA VAL A 225 15.75 12.37 -2.11
C VAL A 225 16.75 11.51 -1.35
N ASP A 226 16.88 10.24 -1.69
CA ASP A 226 17.69 9.28 -0.93
C ASP A 226 19.18 9.68 -0.77
N PRO A 227 19.84 10.27 -1.76
CA PRO A 227 21.22 10.72 -1.59
C PRO A 227 21.43 11.90 -0.64
N VAL A 228 20.37 12.67 -0.33
CA VAL A 228 20.44 13.87 0.52
C VAL A 228 19.85 13.65 1.92
N LYS A 229 19.33 12.47 2.22
CA LYS A 229 18.91 12.02 3.55
C LYS A 229 20.14 11.57 4.33
#